data_e7d87af2bb864b710b076e1511c17ba8
#
_entry.id   e7d87af2bb864b710b076e1511c17ba8
#
_cell.length_a   1.000
_cell.length_b   1.000
_cell.length_c   1.000
_cell.angle_alpha   90.00
_cell.angle_beta   90.00
_cell.angle_gamma   90.00
#
_symmetry.space_group_name_H-M   'P 1'
#
loop_
_entity.id
_entity.type
_entity.pdbx_description
1 polymer ?
#
loop_
_entity_poly.entity_id
_entity_poly.type
_entity_poly.pdbx_seq_one_letter_code
_entity_poly.pdbx_strand_id
1 'polypeptide(L)'
;MKKILLTLALAAFAFTANAQFVVGGKIDFNHRTGIHADDYAGFSTTNTNISITPKVGYQLADNMQVGAKLGWEYTYTRAYAGADDTYTSDPQSAIVFAPYFRYNFATWKKFNLFCEATLNFTMGLEHTTHTFVAGNETTVKNGDNYIALGINVVPGLNYAFSKNFSMDLYVNLASIGWQMMDGDGWGSHEWNFGADATAQSLNAHLNNFAIGFNYHF
;
A
#
# COMPACT_ATOMS: atom_id res chain seq x y z
N MET A 1 -7.19 2.16 33.68
CA MET A 1 -6.85 1.27 32.56
C MET A 1 -7.81 0.07 32.45
N LYS A 2 -8.04 -0.76 33.49
CA LYS A 2 -8.95 -1.93 33.42
C LYS A 2 -10.40 -1.58 33.03
N LYS A 3 -10.93 -0.44 33.47
CA LYS A 3 -12.30 0.01 33.13
C LYS A 3 -12.43 0.41 31.65
N ILE A 4 -11.39 1.02 31.07
CA ILE A 4 -11.38 1.40 29.64
C ILE A 4 -11.33 0.16 28.76
N LEU A 5 -10.52 -0.85 29.15
CA LEU A 5 -10.45 -2.13 28.42
C LEU A 5 -11.79 -2.87 28.47
N LEU A 6 -12.46 -2.86 29.62
CA LEU A 6 -13.78 -3.48 29.77
C LEU A 6 -14.85 -2.77 28.95
N THR A 7 -14.82 -1.43 28.90
CA THR A 7 -15.75 -0.64 28.08
C THR A 7 -15.51 -0.86 26.60
N LEU A 8 -14.24 -0.94 26.16
CA LEU A 8 -13.88 -1.30 24.79
C LEU A 8 -14.30 -2.71 24.42
N ALA A 9 -14.11 -3.69 25.33
CA ALA A 9 -14.56 -5.06 25.12
C ALA A 9 -16.09 -5.15 25.06
N LEU A 10 -16.83 -4.49 25.94
CA LEU A 10 -18.30 -4.43 25.92
C LEU A 10 -18.84 -3.70 24.68
N ALA A 11 -18.19 -2.62 24.25
CA ALA A 11 -18.52 -1.97 22.98
C ALA A 11 -18.29 -2.93 21.80
N ALA A 12 -17.16 -3.64 21.75
CA ALA A 12 -16.89 -4.64 20.72
C ALA A 12 -17.95 -5.75 20.71
N PHE A 13 -18.40 -6.25 21.88
CA PHE A 13 -19.47 -7.25 21.97
C PHE A 13 -20.85 -6.70 21.58
N ALA A 14 -21.19 -5.46 21.91
CA ALA A 14 -22.45 -4.84 21.52
C ALA A 14 -22.59 -4.67 20.00
N PHE A 15 -21.48 -4.47 19.31
CA PHE A 15 -21.44 -4.36 17.85
C PHE A 15 -21.53 -5.72 17.12
N THR A 16 -21.17 -6.83 17.74
CA THR A 16 -21.27 -8.17 17.13
C THR A 16 -22.72 -8.67 16.99
N ALA A 17 -23.68 -8.07 17.70
CA ALA A 17 -25.08 -8.50 17.70
C ALA A 17 -25.80 -8.32 16.34
N ASN A 18 -25.25 -7.57 15.38
CA ASN A 18 -25.84 -7.30 14.07
C ASN A 18 -24.94 -7.66 12.87
N ALA A 19 -23.91 -8.49 13.06
CA ALA A 19 -23.10 -9.10 11.98
C ALA A 19 -22.62 -8.13 10.88
N GLN A 20 -22.15 -6.93 11.26
CA GLN A 20 -21.73 -5.90 10.30
C GLN A 20 -20.24 -5.57 10.38
N PHE A 21 -19.49 -6.25 11.25
CA PHE A 21 -18.05 -6.02 11.37
C PHE A 21 -17.28 -6.88 10.38
N VAL A 22 -16.25 -6.27 9.82
CA VAL A 22 -15.30 -6.92 8.92
C VAL A 22 -13.91 -6.73 9.50
N VAL A 23 -13.20 -7.83 9.69
CA VAL A 23 -11.78 -7.84 10.05
C VAL A 23 -11.02 -8.52 8.92
N GLY A 24 -9.92 -7.93 8.50
CA GLY A 24 -9.15 -8.49 7.41
C GLY A 24 -7.80 -7.82 7.27
N GLY A 25 -7.26 -7.91 6.10
CA GLY A 25 -6.00 -7.24 5.74
C GLY A 25 -5.61 -7.57 4.33
N LYS A 26 -4.60 -6.86 3.83
CA LYS A 26 -3.96 -7.14 2.56
C LYS A 26 -2.46 -7.29 2.72
N ILE A 27 -1.89 -8.07 1.84
CA ILE A 27 -0.45 -8.18 1.63
C ILE A 27 -0.19 -7.75 0.19
N ASP A 28 0.80 -6.89 0.02
CA ASP A 28 1.24 -6.38 -1.26
C ASP A 28 2.72 -6.69 -1.42
N PHE A 29 3.10 -7.17 -2.60
CA PHE A 29 4.48 -7.40 -2.98
C PHE A 29 4.70 -6.86 -4.37
N ASN A 30 5.66 -5.98 -4.52
CA ASN A 30 6.07 -5.43 -5.80
C ASN A 30 7.58 -5.53 -5.93
N HIS A 31 8.03 -6.06 -7.06
CA HIS A 31 9.42 -6.07 -7.42
C HIS A 31 9.57 -5.56 -8.86
N ARG A 32 10.32 -4.49 -9.03
CA ARG A 32 10.50 -3.84 -10.32
C ARG A 32 11.98 -3.61 -10.58
N THR A 33 12.44 -4.01 -11.77
CA THR A 33 13.77 -3.66 -12.27
C THR A 33 13.59 -2.80 -13.52
N GLY A 34 14.09 -1.58 -13.50
CA GLY A 34 14.10 -0.65 -14.63
C GLY A 34 15.50 -0.60 -15.22
N ILE A 35 15.60 -0.74 -16.55
CA ILE A 35 16.81 -0.46 -17.31
C ILE A 35 16.52 0.82 -18.09
N HIS A 36 17.28 1.88 -17.83
CA HIS A 36 17.17 3.11 -18.62
C HIS A 36 17.92 2.91 -19.94
N ALA A 37 17.16 2.81 -21.04
CA ALA A 37 17.69 2.52 -22.37
C ALA A 37 18.47 3.70 -23.00
N ASP A 38 18.33 4.90 -22.47
CA ASP A 38 18.94 6.11 -23.03
C ASP A 38 20.38 6.37 -22.57
N ASP A 39 20.86 5.58 -21.61
CA ASP A 39 22.22 5.73 -21.11
C ASP A 39 23.07 4.53 -21.51
N TYR A 40 24.01 4.77 -22.42
CA TYR A 40 25.12 3.87 -22.75
C TYR A 40 26.01 3.49 -21.54
N ALA A 41 25.62 3.84 -20.34
CA ALA A 41 26.37 3.74 -19.10
C ALA A 41 25.73 2.83 -18.04
N GLY A 42 24.91 1.87 -18.42
CA GLY A 42 24.52 0.77 -17.50
C GLY A 42 23.76 1.16 -16.22
N PHE A 43 22.95 2.22 -16.27
CA PHE A 43 22.09 2.58 -15.13
C PHE A 43 20.92 1.62 -15.01
N SER A 44 20.79 0.97 -13.88
CA SER A 44 19.62 0.16 -13.57
C SER A 44 19.12 0.46 -12.15
N THR A 45 17.81 0.50 -11.98
CA THR A 45 17.20 0.66 -10.67
C THR A 45 16.35 -0.54 -10.38
N THR A 46 16.56 -1.16 -9.23
CA THR A 46 15.70 -2.22 -8.69
C THR A 46 14.97 -1.68 -7.47
N ASN A 47 13.66 -1.82 -7.48
CA ASN A 47 12.81 -1.44 -6.38
C ASN A 47 12.00 -2.65 -5.92
N THR A 48 12.03 -2.95 -4.63
CA THR A 48 11.25 -4.01 -3.99
C THR A 48 10.41 -3.37 -2.90
N ASN A 49 9.10 -3.55 -2.98
CA ASN A 49 8.17 -3.06 -1.97
C ASN A 49 7.38 -4.24 -1.38
N ILE A 50 7.25 -4.25 -0.07
CA ILE A 50 6.44 -5.20 0.68
C ILE A 50 5.55 -4.39 1.62
N SER A 51 4.23 -4.66 1.61
CA SER A 51 3.35 -4.06 2.59
C SER A 51 2.41 -5.09 3.22
N ILE A 52 2.14 -4.90 4.51
CA ILE A 52 1.18 -5.68 5.28
C ILE A 52 0.22 -4.68 5.93
N THR A 53 -1.06 -4.79 5.59
CA THR A 53 -2.06 -3.78 5.95
C THR A 53 -3.29 -4.45 6.55
N PRO A 54 -3.29 -4.80 7.85
CA PRO A 54 -4.50 -5.20 8.56
C PRO A 54 -5.56 -4.10 8.50
N LYS A 55 -6.83 -4.50 8.49
CA LYS A 55 -7.97 -3.60 8.44
C LYS A 55 -9.10 -4.05 9.35
N VAL A 56 -9.84 -3.08 9.84
CA VAL A 56 -11.13 -3.26 10.47
C VAL A 56 -12.16 -2.40 9.76
N GLY A 57 -13.35 -2.91 9.57
CA GLY A 57 -14.40 -2.21 8.86
C GLY A 57 -15.78 -2.47 9.44
N TYR A 58 -16.70 -1.65 9.03
CA TYR A 58 -18.12 -1.75 9.35
C TYR A 58 -18.94 -1.62 8.08
N GLN A 59 -19.84 -2.59 7.86
CA GLN A 59 -20.75 -2.60 6.73
C GLN A 59 -21.91 -1.62 7.03
N LEU A 60 -21.96 -0.50 6.32
CA LEU A 60 -23.02 0.51 6.48
C LEU A 60 -24.30 0.11 5.75
N ALA A 61 -24.14 -0.60 4.62
CA ALA A 61 -25.20 -1.12 3.79
C ALA A 61 -24.66 -2.33 3.02
N ASP A 62 -25.51 -3.07 2.32
CA ASP A 62 -25.11 -4.27 1.55
C ASP A 62 -23.97 -3.99 0.57
N ASN A 63 -23.86 -2.78 0.08
CA ASN A 63 -22.88 -2.36 -0.89
C ASN A 63 -21.86 -1.31 -0.39
N MET A 64 -21.93 -0.91 0.89
CA MET A 64 -21.09 0.14 1.44
C MET A 64 -20.36 -0.31 2.70
N GLN A 65 -19.07 -0.07 2.78
CA GLN A 65 -18.23 -0.35 3.95
C GLN A 65 -17.34 0.84 4.26
N VAL A 66 -17.18 1.14 5.54
CA VAL A 66 -16.19 2.09 6.05
C VAL A 66 -15.27 1.40 7.03
N GLY A 67 -14.08 1.94 7.21
CA GLY A 67 -13.16 1.37 8.18
C GLY A 67 -11.83 2.09 8.23
N ALA A 68 -10.88 1.43 8.87
CA ALA A 68 -9.51 1.91 8.96
C ALA A 68 -8.54 0.76 8.74
N LYS A 69 -7.40 1.11 8.19
CA LYS A 69 -6.24 0.24 7.98
C LYS A 69 -5.08 0.78 8.78
N LEU A 70 -4.27 -0.13 9.32
CA LEU A 70 -2.97 0.20 9.90
C LEU A 70 -1.94 -0.67 9.17
N GLY A 71 -1.04 -0.04 8.42
CA GLY A 71 -0.09 -0.74 7.58
C GLY A 71 1.35 -0.53 8.02
N TRP A 72 2.17 -1.47 7.64
CA TRP A 72 3.61 -1.34 7.60
C TRP A 72 4.07 -1.60 6.18
N GLU A 73 4.94 -0.71 5.69
CA GLU A 73 5.51 -0.76 4.35
C GLU A 73 7.03 -0.80 4.47
N TYR A 74 7.65 -1.61 3.63
CA TYR A 74 9.09 -1.69 3.49
C TYR A 74 9.42 -1.56 2.01
N THR A 75 10.26 -0.58 1.68
CA THR A 75 10.76 -0.33 0.33
C THR A 75 12.27 -0.48 0.34
N TYR A 76 12.78 -1.27 -0.57
CA TYR A 76 14.21 -1.41 -0.81
C TYR A 76 14.52 -0.97 -2.23
N THR A 77 15.30 0.10 -2.35
CA THR A 77 15.74 0.62 -3.64
C THR A 77 17.23 0.38 -3.81
N ARG A 78 17.61 -0.19 -4.93
CA ARG A 78 19.00 -0.31 -5.35
C ARG A 78 19.17 0.36 -6.70
N ALA A 79 20.03 1.37 -6.76
CA ALA A 79 20.34 2.10 -7.99
C ALA A 79 21.81 1.89 -8.35
N TYR A 80 22.05 1.39 -9.55
CA TYR A 80 23.39 1.25 -10.12
C TYR A 80 23.74 2.49 -10.93
N ALA A 81 24.95 2.99 -10.74
CA ALA A 81 25.47 4.19 -11.41
C ALA A 81 26.80 3.86 -12.11
N GLY A 82 26.75 3.57 -13.41
CA GLY A 82 27.95 3.48 -14.27
C GLY A 82 28.67 2.14 -14.28
N ALA A 83 29.84 2.14 -14.94
CA ALA A 83 30.62 0.94 -15.28
C ALA A 83 31.46 0.38 -14.11
N ASP A 84 31.57 1.09 -12.98
CA ASP A 84 32.50 0.78 -11.90
C ASP A 84 31.89 0.02 -10.72
N ASP A 85 30.84 -0.81 -10.96
CA ASP A 85 30.11 -1.50 -9.90
C ASP A 85 29.68 -0.56 -8.73
N THR A 86 29.42 0.70 -9.07
CA THR A 86 28.94 1.67 -8.11
C THR A 86 27.42 1.54 -7.99
N TYR A 87 26.91 1.35 -6.77
CA TYR A 87 25.49 1.34 -6.50
C TYR A 87 25.14 1.97 -5.16
N THR A 88 23.93 2.48 -5.06
CA THR A 88 23.32 2.89 -3.80
C THR A 88 22.25 1.89 -3.38
N SER A 89 22.13 1.66 -2.09
CA SER A 89 21.10 0.82 -1.47
C SER A 89 20.38 1.62 -0.40
N ASP A 90 19.07 1.70 -0.53
CA ASP A 90 18.22 2.54 0.31
C ASP A 90 17.03 1.73 0.84
N PRO A 91 17.16 1.12 2.04
CA PRO A 91 16.06 0.48 2.74
C PRO A 91 15.23 1.51 3.50
N GLN A 92 13.93 1.58 3.22
CA GLN A 92 12.99 2.49 3.88
C GLN A 92 11.85 1.71 4.51
N SER A 93 11.41 2.15 5.68
CA SER A 93 10.21 1.62 6.33
C SER A 93 9.23 2.75 6.63
N ALA A 94 7.94 2.45 6.56
CA ALA A 94 6.90 3.41 6.89
C ALA A 94 5.74 2.74 7.61
N ILE A 95 5.06 3.52 8.43
CA ILE A 95 3.78 3.17 9.05
C ILE A 95 2.69 3.96 8.36
N VAL A 96 1.62 3.28 7.98
CA VAL A 96 0.48 3.88 7.26
C VAL A 96 -0.78 3.70 8.08
N PHE A 97 -1.47 4.80 8.36
CA PHE A 97 -2.85 4.79 8.85
C PHE A 97 -3.76 5.26 7.72
N ALA A 98 -4.78 4.46 7.36
CA ALA A 98 -5.62 4.76 6.22
C ALA A 98 -7.10 4.47 6.50
N PRO A 99 -7.89 5.47 6.92
CA PRO A 99 -9.34 5.37 6.84
C PRO A 99 -9.76 5.11 5.40
N TYR A 100 -10.78 4.27 5.23
CA TYR A 100 -11.26 3.90 3.91
C TYR A 100 -12.78 3.88 3.81
N PHE A 101 -13.24 4.09 2.59
CA PHE A 101 -14.60 3.87 2.15
C PHE A 101 -14.59 2.94 0.96
N ARG A 102 -15.39 1.87 1.01
CA ARG A 102 -15.57 0.90 -0.07
C ARG A 102 -17.00 0.92 -0.55
N TYR A 103 -17.16 0.90 -1.86
CA TYR A 103 -18.43 0.77 -2.54
C TYR A 103 -18.40 -0.41 -3.52
N ASN A 104 -19.29 -1.40 -3.31
CA ASN A 104 -19.50 -2.51 -4.21
C ASN A 104 -20.53 -2.09 -5.25
N PHE A 105 -20.10 -1.89 -6.50
CA PHE A 105 -20.96 -1.35 -7.56
C PHE A 105 -21.57 -2.44 -8.45
N ALA A 106 -21.07 -3.67 -8.39
CA ALA A 106 -21.63 -4.81 -9.09
C ALA A 106 -21.44 -6.09 -8.29
N THR A 107 -22.50 -6.89 -8.19
CA THR A 107 -22.49 -8.18 -7.52
C THR A 107 -23.00 -9.24 -8.48
N TRP A 108 -22.24 -10.32 -8.67
CA TRP A 108 -22.63 -11.46 -9.48
C TRP A 108 -22.27 -12.76 -8.76
N LYS A 109 -23.29 -13.42 -8.23
CA LYS A 109 -23.12 -14.65 -7.42
C LYS A 109 -22.18 -14.43 -6.23
N LYS A 110 -20.96 -14.99 -6.30
CA LYS A 110 -19.93 -14.89 -5.28
C LYS A 110 -18.91 -13.77 -5.54
N PHE A 111 -19.06 -13.06 -6.64
CA PHE A 111 -18.13 -11.99 -7.03
C PHE A 111 -18.75 -10.62 -6.79
N ASN A 112 -17.96 -9.72 -6.23
CA ASN A 112 -18.31 -8.32 -6.09
C ASN A 112 -17.20 -7.47 -6.71
N LEU A 113 -17.58 -6.56 -7.60
CA LEU A 113 -16.67 -5.51 -8.06
C LEU A 113 -16.81 -4.32 -7.12
N PHE A 114 -15.69 -3.80 -6.66
CA PHE A 114 -15.68 -2.69 -5.74
C PHE A 114 -14.70 -1.59 -6.15
N CYS A 115 -14.95 -0.38 -5.66
CA CYS A 115 -13.97 0.68 -5.55
C CYS A 115 -13.73 0.99 -4.09
N GLU A 116 -12.47 1.17 -3.71
CA GLU A 116 -12.07 1.53 -2.36
C GLU A 116 -11.28 2.83 -2.39
N ALA A 117 -11.82 3.85 -1.73
CA ALA A 117 -11.16 5.13 -1.52
C ALA A 117 -10.46 5.11 -0.16
N THR A 118 -9.22 5.54 -0.10
CA THR A 118 -8.42 5.62 1.13
C THR A 118 -7.82 7.01 1.28
N LEU A 119 -7.79 7.51 2.52
CA LEU A 119 -6.99 8.66 2.91
C LEU A 119 -5.78 8.14 3.68
N ASN A 120 -4.59 8.22 3.08
CA ASN A 120 -3.38 7.63 3.64
C ASN A 120 -2.60 8.69 4.42
N PHE A 121 -2.31 8.40 5.68
CA PHE A 121 -1.37 9.11 6.52
C PHE A 121 -0.15 8.21 6.68
N THR A 122 0.95 8.58 6.06
CA THR A 122 2.18 7.79 6.06
C THR A 122 3.25 8.51 6.88
N MET A 123 3.89 7.78 7.76
CA MET A 123 5.06 8.23 8.52
C MET A 123 6.24 7.34 8.14
N GLY A 124 7.16 7.90 7.37
CA GLY A 124 8.43 7.27 7.05
C GLY A 124 9.34 7.28 8.28
N LEU A 125 9.97 6.14 8.52
CA LEU A 125 10.92 5.98 9.61
C LEU A 125 12.32 6.36 9.13
N GLU A 126 13.21 6.68 10.08
CA GLU A 126 14.63 6.89 9.81
C GLU A 126 15.19 5.73 8.99
N HIS A 127 15.99 6.05 7.98
CA HIS A 127 16.62 5.08 7.11
C HIS A 127 18.09 5.43 6.88
N THR A 128 18.83 4.48 6.35
CA THR A 128 20.25 4.68 6.06
C THR A 128 20.53 4.26 4.63
N THR A 129 20.97 5.21 3.82
CA THR A 129 21.43 4.96 2.45
C THR A 129 22.90 4.60 2.44
N HIS A 130 23.24 3.48 1.83
CA HIS A 130 24.61 3.00 1.68
C HIS A 130 25.05 3.14 0.24
N THR A 131 26.24 3.69 0.02
CA THR A 131 26.87 3.77 -1.30
C THR A 131 28.06 2.81 -1.35
N PHE A 132 28.11 2.01 -2.41
CA PHE A 132 29.16 1.03 -2.67
C PHE A 132 29.90 1.38 -3.95
N VAL A 133 31.23 1.25 -3.94
CA VAL A 133 32.11 1.38 -5.11
C VAL A 133 32.99 0.16 -5.17
N ALA A 134 32.97 -0.55 -6.30
CA ALA A 134 33.71 -1.81 -6.50
C ALA A 134 33.51 -2.82 -5.34
N GLY A 135 32.27 -2.93 -4.84
CA GLY A 135 31.89 -3.82 -3.77
C GLY A 135 32.25 -3.37 -2.34
N ASN A 136 32.94 -2.23 -2.20
CA ASN A 136 33.27 -1.67 -0.88
C ASN A 136 32.31 -0.55 -0.51
N GLU A 137 31.82 -0.54 0.72
CA GLU A 137 31.03 0.54 1.27
C GLU A 137 31.91 1.79 1.45
N THR A 138 31.51 2.89 0.78
CA THR A 138 32.30 4.12 0.76
C THR A 138 31.63 5.27 1.51
N THR A 139 30.29 5.28 1.53
CA THR A 139 29.54 6.36 2.15
C THR A 139 28.27 5.81 2.79
N VAL A 140 27.98 6.30 3.98
CA VAL A 140 26.74 6.07 4.72
C VAL A 140 26.08 7.42 4.96
N LYS A 141 24.84 7.55 4.53
CA LYS A 141 24.05 8.77 4.71
C LYS A 141 22.74 8.42 5.42
N ASN A 142 22.50 9.05 6.56
CA ASN A 142 21.22 8.93 7.24
C ASN A 142 20.19 9.80 6.53
N GLY A 143 19.03 9.22 6.28
CA GLY A 143 17.86 9.93 5.78
C GLY A 143 16.89 10.21 6.93
N ASP A 144 16.19 11.33 6.80
CA ASP A 144 15.30 11.83 7.83
C ASP A 144 13.90 11.18 7.73
N ASN A 145 13.13 11.32 8.80
CA ASN A 145 11.73 10.95 8.83
C ASN A 145 10.93 11.84 7.87
N TYR A 146 9.89 11.29 7.26
CA TYR A 146 8.97 12.07 6.46
C TYR A 146 7.52 11.80 6.84
N ILE A 147 6.65 12.75 6.56
CA ILE A 147 5.20 12.60 6.69
C ILE A 147 4.61 12.77 5.29
N ALA A 148 3.73 11.85 4.90
CA ALA A 148 3.00 11.96 3.66
C ALA A 148 1.49 11.83 3.90
N LEU A 149 0.73 12.62 3.17
CA LEU A 149 -0.72 12.57 3.11
C LEU A 149 -1.12 12.28 1.67
N GLY A 150 -1.98 11.29 1.47
CA GLY A 150 -2.42 10.90 0.14
C GLY A 150 -3.86 10.41 0.10
N ILE A 151 -4.48 10.54 -1.06
CA ILE A 151 -5.80 9.99 -1.36
C ILE A 151 -5.64 9.03 -2.51
N ASN A 152 -6.15 7.80 -2.36
CA ASN A 152 -6.14 6.80 -3.41
C ASN A 152 -7.54 6.22 -3.60
N VAL A 153 -7.89 5.95 -4.86
CA VAL A 153 -9.10 5.20 -5.23
C VAL A 153 -8.66 4.02 -6.07
N VAL A 154 -8.93 2.81 -5.59
CA VAL A 154 -8.47 1.57 -6.22
C VAL A 154 -9.64 0.66 -6.49
N PRO A 155 -9.84 0.20 -7.73
CA PRO A 155 -10.81 -0.84 -8.04
C PRO A 155 -10.32 -2.21 -7.57
N GLY A 156 -11.26 -3.12 -7.34
CA GLY A 156 -10.93 -4.48 -6.95
C GLY A 156 -12.08 -5.46 -7.20
N LEU A 157 -11.73 -6.72 -7.06
CA LEU A 157 -12.63 -7.85 -7.14
C LEU A 157 -12.64 -8.57 -5.80
N ASN A 158 -13.82 -8.77 -5.23
CA ASN A 158 -14.01 -9.60 -4.05
C ASN A 158 -14.63 -10.93 -4.45
N TYR A 159 -14.14 -12.02 -3.89
CA TYR A 159 -14.70 -13.36 -4.02
C TYR A 159 -15.11 -13.90 -2.66
N ALA A 160 -16.40 -14.18 -2.49
CA ALA A 160 -16.95 -14.75 -1.26
C ALA A 160 -16.84 -16.28 -1.28
N PHE A 161 -15.94 -16.85 -0.49
CA PHE A 161 -15.85 -18.31 -0.29
C PHE A 161 -17.04 -18.82 0.50
N SER A 162 -17.44 -18.08 1.53
CA SER A 162 -18.58 -18.35 2.40
C SER A 162 -19.27 -17.04 2.80
N LYS A 163 -20.31 -17.14 3.63
CA LYS A 163 -20.98 -15.96 4.19
C LYS A 163 -20.05 -15.10 5.05
N ASN A 164 -19.06 -15.74 5.69
CA ASN A 164 -18.19 -15.08 6.63
C ASN A 164 -16.78 -14.84 6.11
N PHE A 165 -16.38 -15.46 4.99
CA PHE A 165 -15.01 -15.39 4.52
C PHE A 165 -14.94 -15.02 3.05
N SER A 166 -14.15 -13.98 2.74
CA SER A 166 -13.92 -13.51 1.38
C SER A 166 -12.46 -13.13 1.13
N MET A 167 -12.11 -13.10 -0.14
CA MET A 167 -10.81 -12.66 -0.64
C MET A 167 -11.01 -11.44 -1.53
N ASP A 168 -10.16 -10.45 -1.35
CA ASP A 168 -10.06 -9.28 -2.20
C ASP A 168 -8.85 -9.41 -3.13
N LEU A 169 -9.05 -9.10 -4.38
CA LEU A 169 -8.00 -8.85 -5.35
C LEU A 169 -8.06 -7.37 -5.72
N TYR A 170 -7.06 -6.61 -5.34
CA TYR A 170 -6.91 -5.22 -5.75
C TYR A 170 -6.15 -5.19 -7.07
N VAL A 171 -6.68 -4.49 -8.05
CA VAL A 171 -6.09 -4.37 -9.38
C VAL A 171 -5.83 -2.91 -9.67
N ASN A 172 -4.58 -2.54 -9.70
CA ASN A 172 -4.18 -1.15 -9.91
C ASN A 172 -4.20 -0.76 -11.40
N LEU A 173 -5.35 -0.96 -12.06
CA LEU A 173 -5.57 -0.60 -13.46
C LEU A 173 -5.83 0.91 -13.64
N ALA A 174 -6.36 1.56 -12.62
CA ALA A 174 -6.57 3.00 -12.58
C ALA A 174 -6.49 3.45 -11.14
N SER A 175 -5.68 4.43 -10.85
CA SER A 175 -5.63 5.07 -9.55
C SER A 175 -5.69 6.58 -9.74
N ILE A 176 -6.47 7.23 -8.88
CA ILE A 176 -6.41 8.68 -8.71
C ILE A 176 -5.74 8.87 -7.37
N GLY A 177 -4.57 9.49 -7.36
CA GLY A 177 -3.83 9.74 -6.14
C GLY A 177 -3.37 11.20 -6.10
N TRP A 178 -3.42 11.75 -4.91
CA TRP A 178 -2.70 12.96 -4.56
C TRP A 178 -1.86 12.67 -3.35
N GLN A 179 -0.62 13.11 -3.35
CA GLN A 179 0.30 12.92 -2.26
C GLN A 179 1.04 14.23 -1.98
N MET A 180 1.14 14.56 -0.71
CA MET A 180 2.00 15.61 -0.19
C MET A 180 3.02 14.92 0.72
N MET A 181 4.29 15.22 0.50
CA MET A 181 5.39 14.77 1.36
C MET A 181 6.06 16.00 1.95
N ASP A 182 6.32 15.97 3.23
CA ASP A 182 7.08 16.97 3.96
C ASP A 182 8.17 16.26 4.77
N GLY A 183 9.40 16.68 4.57
CA GLY A 183 10.60 16.17 5.24
C GLY A 183 11.62 17.30 5.41
N ASP A 184 12.67 17.09 6.18
CA ASP A 184 13.64 18.11 6.53
C ASP A 184 14.23 18.82 5.29
N GLY A 185 13.75 20.05 5.08
CA GLY A 185 14.26 20.97 4.06
C GLY A 185 13.64 20.86 2.66
N TRP A 186 12.62 20.02 2.46
CA TRP A 186 11.92 19.94 1.19
C TRP A 186 10.45 19.52 1.37
N GLY A 187 9.58 20.12 0.56
CA GLY A 187 8.18 19.72 0.43
C GLY A 187 7.87 19.40 -1.04
N SER A 188 7.20 18.31 -1.31
CA SER A 188 6.75 17.99 -2.66
C SER A 188 5.24 17.72 -2.68
N HIS A 189 4.60 18.17 -3.75
CA HIS A 189 3.21 17.83 -4.06
C HIS A 189 3.19 17.06 -5.37
N GLU A 190 2.61 15.90 -5.35
CA GLU A 190 2.49 15.07 -6.54
C GLU A 190 1.04 14.67 -6.78
N TRP A 191 0.56 14.90 -8.01
CA TRP A 191 -0.72 14.41 -8.48
C TRP A 191 -0.47 13.20 -9.37
N ASN A 192 -0.94 12.06 -8.95
CA ASN A 192 -0.91 10.85 -9.76
C ASN A 192 -2.30 10.61 -10.34
N PHE A 193 -2.42 10.85 -11.63
CA PHE A 193 -3.60 10.51 -12.40
C PHE A 193 -3.18 9.45 -13.42
N GLY A 194 -3.52 8.18 -13.16
CA GLY A 194 -3.10 7.07 -14.00
C GLY A 194 -4.28 6.16 -14.34
N ALA A 195 -4.68 6.18 -15.60
CA ALA A 195 -5.38 5.06 -16.21
C ALA A 195 -4.46 4.57 -17.33
N ASP A 196 -3.67 3.55 -17.06
CA ASP A 196 -2.71 3.04 -18.02
C ASP A 196 -3.17 1.66 -18.50
N ALA A 197 -3.86 1.66 -19.65
CA ALA A 197 -4.43 0.47 -20.27
C ALA A 197 -3.55 -0.10 -21.40
N THR A 198 -2.29 0.33 -21.51
CA THR A 198 -1.38 -0.24 -22.50
C THR A 198 -0.84 -1.60 -22.07
N ALA A 199 -0.53 -2.48 -23.01
CA ALA A 199 0.01 -3.81 -22.70
C ALA A 199 1.36 -3.74 -21.94
N GLN A 200 2.14 -2.68 -22.13
CA GLN A 200 3.37 -2.42 -21.36
C GLN A 200 3.06 -2.04 -19.91
N SER A 201 2.03 -1.26 -19.69
CA SER A 201 1.58 -0.91 -18.36
C SER A 201 0.85 -2.08 -17.68
N LEU A 202 0.17 -2.94 -18.44
CA LEU A 202 -0.41 -4.16 -17.89
C LEU A 202 0.68 -5.06 -17.29
N ASN A 203 1.83 -5.19 -17.93
CA ASN A 203 2.97 -5.91 -17.36
C ASN A 203 3.55 -5.21 -16.13
N ALA A 204 3.59 -3.88 -16.10
CA ALA A 204 3.99 -3.12 -14.93
C ALA A 204 2.94 -3.20 -13.80
N HIS A 205 1.65 -3.32 -14.16
CA HIS A 205 0.54 -3.42 -13.21
C HIS A 205 0.28 -4.85 -12.73
N LEU A 206 0.61 -5.87 -13.52
CA LEU A 206 0.58 -7.27 -13.07
C LEU A 206 1.58 -7.53 -11.92
N ASN A 207 2.59 -6.68 -11.78
CA ASN A 207 3.50 -6.69 -10.65
C ASN A 207 2.92 -5.97 -9.39
N ASN A 208 1.74 -5.36 -9.49
CA ASN A 208 1.09 -4.60 -8.42
C ASN A 208 -0.24 -5.25 -7.99
N PHE A 209 -0.25 -6.56 -7.82
CA PHE A 209 -1.38 -7.24 -7.21
C PHE A 209 -1.26 -7.17 -5.69
N ALA A 210 -2.33 -6.72 -5.05
CA ALA A 210 -2.51 -6.93 -3.63
C ALA A 210 -3.64 -7.93 -3.39
N ILE A 211 -3.37 -8.88 -2.51
CA ILE A 211 -4.35 -9.88 -2.08
C ILE A 211 -4.74 -9.57 -0.64
N GLY A 212 -6.04 -9.51 -0.39
CA GLY A 212 -6.60 -9.32 0.93
C GLY A 212 -7.53 -10.46 1.30
N PHE A 213 -7.67 -10.68 2.59
CA PHE A 213 -8.64 -11.62 3.15
C PHE A 213 -9.51 -10.89 4.17
N ASN A 214 -10.80 -11.24 4.21
CA ASN A 214 -11.75 -10.63 5.12
C ASN A 214 -12.58 -11.70 5.80
N TYR A 215 -12.85 -11.47 7.07
CA TYR A 215 -13.82 -12.20 7.86
C TYR A 215 -14.96 -11.26 8.26
N HIS A 216 -16.18 -11.68 7.97
CA HIS A 216 -17.42 -10.97 8.25
C HIS A 216 -18.09 -11.65 9.45
N PHE A 217 -18.39 -10.89 10.47
CA PHE A 217 -19.07 -11.36 11.69
C PHE A 217 -20.57 -11.33 11.55
#